data_d2382418705cf45d7bd61f707fbf9225
#
_entry.id   d2382418705cf45d7bd61f707fbf9225
#
_cell.length_a   1.000
_cell.length_b   1.000
_cell.length_c   1.000
_cell.angle_alpha   90.00
_cell.angle_beta   90.00
_cell.angle_gamma   90.00
#
_symmetry.space_group_name_H-M   'P 1'
#
loop_
_entity.id
_entity.type
_entity.pdbx_description
1 polymer ?
#
loop_
_entity_poly.entity_id
_entity_poly.type
_entity_poly.pdbx_seq_one_letter_code
_entity_poly.pdbx_strand_id
1 'polypeptide(L)'
;MRKAPIMTYEEFKEKVGNVILTDEGKCPVTPVVQMLQGKWKLQILYELCIKCPMRFGELKKMLKPITNTALTNALKELEADELVQRIQYNEMPLRVEYSLTEKGRDLLPVFYAISQWGMKYIP
;
A
#
# COMPACT_ATOMS: atom_id res chain seq x y z
N MET A 1 10.17 -14.22 5.82
CA MET A 1 11.12 -13.71 6.81
C MET A 1 11.39 -12.25 6.61
N ARG A 2 11.32 -11.53 7.67
CA ARG A 2 11.51 -10.09 7.61
C ARG A 2 12.97 -9.72 7.68
N LYS A 3 13.40 -8.87 6.77
CA LYS A 3 14.74 -8.34 6.83
C LYS A 3 14.79 -7.20 7.83
N ALA A 4 15.90 -7.08 8.53
CA ALA A 4 16.14 -5.91 9.37
C ALA A 4 16.20 -4.67 8.49
N PRO A 5 15.91 -3.50 9.04
CA PRO A 5 16.08 -2.27 8.29
C PRO A 5 17.51 -2.20 7.78
N ILE A 6 17.63 -1.85 6.53
CA ILE A 6 18.93 -1.83 5.88
C ILE A 6 19.72 -0.62 6.30
N MET A 7 19.04 0.46 6.66
CA MET A 7 19.69 1.66 7.14
C MET A 7 18.75 2.50 7.99
N THR A 8 19.33 3.33 8.84
CA THR A 8 18.59 4.27 9.65
C THR A 8 18.24 5.50 8.82
N TYR A 9 17.37 6.35 9.36
CA TYR A 9 17.06 7.61 8.72
C TYR A 9 18.32 8.46 8.52
N GLU A 10 19.18 8.49 9.54
CA GLU A 10 20.40 9.29 9.47
C GLU A 10 21.35 8.78 8.37
N GLU A 11 21.50 7.46 8.28
CA GLU A 11 22.29 6.86 7.21
C GLU A 11 21.72 7.16 5.85
N PHE A 12 20.40 7.08 5.71
CA PHE A 12 19.74 7.38 4.45
C PHE A 12 19.94 8.84 4.06
N LYS A 13 19.79 9.75 5.01
CA LYS A 13 19.98 11.18 4.81
C LYS A 13 21.38 11.49 4.34
N GLU A 14 22.39 10.87 4.97
CA GLU A 14 23.78 11.06 4.60
C GLU A 14 24.04 10.57 3.18
N LYS A 15 23.50 9.40 2.85
CA LYS A 15 23.68 8.80 1.53
C LYS A 15 23.10 9.70 0.44
N VAL A 16 21.90 10.22 0.67
CA VAL A 16 21.25 11.11 -0.28
C VAL A 16 22.04 12.43 -0.42
N GLY A 17 22.50 12.95 0.73
CA GLY A 17 23.23 14.21 0.74
C GLY A 17 24.55 14.15 0.01
N ASN A 18 25.17 12.98 -0.05
CA ASN A 18 26.45 12.79 -0.74
C ASN A 18 26.29 12.43 -2.21
N VAL A 19 25.08 12.40 -2.71
CA VAL A 19 24.78 12.01 -4.09
C VAL A 19 25.23 10.59 -4.39
N ILE A 20 25.58 9.84 -3.37
CA ILE A 20 25.93 8.43 -3.54
C ILE A 20 24.63 7.67 -3.39
N LEU A 21 24.02 7.39 -4.49
CA LEU A 21 22.78 6.64 -4.48
C LEU A 21 23.09 5.17 -4.27
N THR A 22 22.06 4.37 -4.23
CA THR A 22 22.18 2.94 -4.10
C THR A 22 23.08 2.37 -5.18
N ASP A 23 23.40 1.10 -5.06
CA ASP A 23 24.16 0.38 -6.07
C ASP A 23 23.60 0.69 -7.45
N GLU A 24 24.48 0.98 -8.39
CA GLU A 24 24.14 1.30 -9.76
C GLU A 24 23.39 2.62 -9.91
N GLY A 25 23.41 3.48 -8.91
CA GLY A 25 22.77 4.79 -8.98
C GLY A 25 21.26 4.78 -8.99
N LYS A 26 20.63 3.70 -8.55
CA LYS A 26 19.18 3.59 -8.56
C LYS A 26 18.56 4.20 -7.31
N CYS A 27 17.45 4.91 -7.51
CA CYS A 27 16.70 5.49 -6.41
C CYS A 27 15.94 4.39 -5.65
N PRO A 28 16.15 4.27 -4.34
CA PRO A 28 15.47 3.22 -3.56
C PRO A 28 13.98 3.46 -3.39
N VAL A 29 13.51 4.67 -3.66
CA VAL A 29 12.09 5.01 -3.51
C VAL A 29 11.29 4.59 -4.75
N THR A 30 11.92 4.60 -5.92
CA THR A 30 11.23 4.33 -7.18
C THR A 30 10.48 3.00 -7.22
N PRO A 31 11.06 1.88 -6.80
CA PRO A 31 10.31 0.61 -6.84
C PRO A 31 9.06 0.63 -5.96
N VAL A 32 9.13 1.32 -4.83
CA VAL A 32 7.99 1.44 -3.92
C VAL A 32 6.88 2.27 -4.55
N VAL A 33 7.24 3.41 -5.13
CA VAL A 33 6.27 4.27 -5.81
C VAL A 33 5.64 3.53 -6.98
N GLN A 34 6.43 2.80 -7.74
CA GLN A 34 5.90 2.02 -8.86
C GLN A 34 4.91 0.95 -8.39
N MET A 35 5.20 0.29 -7.30
CA MET A 35 4.30 -0.71 -6.74
C MET A 35 2.96 -0.11 -6.30
N LEU A 36 2.99 1.11 -5.78
CA LEU A 36 1.81 1.76 -5.23
C LEU A 36 1.10 2.68 -6.22
N GLN A 37 1.68 2.89 -7.40
CA GLN A 37 1.08 3.82 -8.35
C GLN A 37 -0.19 3.27 -8.96
N GLY A 38 -1.03 4.19 -9.42
CA GLY A 38 -2.35 3.86 -9.91
C GLY A 38 -3.36 4.65 -9.09
N LYS A 39 -4.48 4.95 -9.70
CA LYS A 39 -5.45 5.84 -9.08
C LYS A 39 -6.02 5.30 -7.77
N TRP A 40 -6.17 4.00 -7.64
CA TRP A 40 -6.97 3.42 -6.57
C TRP A 40 -6.21 2.62 -5.51
N LYS A 41 -4.97 2.19 -5.80
CA LYS A 41 -4.26 1.31 -4.89
C LYS A 41 -4.03 1.90 -3.50
N LEU A 42 -3.55 3.13 -3.44
CA LEU A 42 -3.32 3.80 -2.16
C LEU A 42 -4.61 3.97 -1.37
N GLN A 43 -5.69 4.31 -2.07
CA GLN A 43 -6.97 4.50 -1.40
C GLN A 43 -7.51 3.19 -0.84
N ILE A 44 -7.34 2.09 -1.58
CA ILE A 44 -7.75 0.77 -1.09
C ILE A 44 -6.96 0.41 0.17
N LEU A 45 -5.65 0.58 0.12
CA LEU A 45 -4.80 0.28 1.26
C LEU A 45 -5.16 1.14 2.46
N TYR A 46 -5.45 2.40 2.23
CA TYR A 46 -5.87 3.30 3.30
C TYR A 46 -7.17 2.84 3.96
N GLU A 47 -8.16 2.47 3.15
CA GLU A 47 -9.44 1.99 3.71
C GLU A 47 -9.25 0.72 4.51
N LEU A 48 -8.39 -0.18 4.05
CA LEU A 48 -8.10 -1.41 4.77
C LEU A 48 -7.29 -1.16 6.05
N CYS A 49 -6.54 -0.06 6.11
CA CYS A 49 -5.88 0.34 7.35
C CYS A 49 -6.90 0.79 8.40
N ILE A 50 -7.96 1.45 7.95
CA ILE A 50 -8.99 1.95 8.85
C ILE A 50 -9.90 0.80 9.32
N LYS A 51 -10.32 -0.02 8.38
CA LYS A 51 -11.24 -1.11 8.67
C LYS A 51 -10.81 -2.35 7.90
N CYS A 52 -10.59 -3.43 8.60
CA CYS A 52 -10.13 -4.68 8.03
C CYS A 52 -10.74 -5.82 8.84
N PRO A 53 -11.35 -6.83 8.24
CA PRO A 53 -11.46 -7.04 6.79
C PRO A 53 -12.62 -6.26 6.16
N MET A 54 -12.58 -6.14 4.83
CA MET A 54 -13.66 -5.51 4.08
C MET A 54 -14.08 -6.39 2.91
N ARG A 55 -15.35 -6.34 2.59
CA ARG A 55 -15.87 -7.03 1.41
C ARG A 55 -15.78 -6.13 0.20
N PHE A 56 -15.84 -6.76 -0.98
CA PHE A 56 -15.78 -6.04 -2.25
C PHE A 56 -16.81 -4.89 -2.30
N GLY A 57 -18.05 -5.18 -1.92
CA GLY A 57 -19.11 -4.18 -1.94
C GLY A 57 -18.85 -3.01 -1.00
N GLU A 58 -18.24 -3.29 0.15
CA GLU A 58 -17.91 -2.23 1.11
C GLU A 58 -16.83 -1.31 0.53
N LEU A 59 -15.79 -1.91 -0.06
CA LEU A 59 -14.73 -1.15 -0.70
C LEU A 59 -15.27 -0.31 -1.84
N LYS A 60 -16.15 -0.90 -2.65
CA LYS A 60 -16.73 -0.19 -3.77
C LYS A 60 -17.54 1.03 -3.29
N LYS A 61 -18.26 0.87 -2.20
CA LYS A 61 -19.05 1.95 -1.62
C LYS A 61 -18.17 3.09 -1.12
N MET A 62 -17.06 2.74 -0.45
CA MET A 62 -16.15 3.74 0.11
C MET A 62 -15.37 4.47 -0.97
N LEU A 63 -15.17 3.85 -2.13
CA LEU A 63 -14.31 4.39 -3.18
C LEU A 63 -15.08 4.89 -4.40
N LYS A 64 -16.36 5.21 -4.22
CA LYS A 64 -17.12 5.77 -5.34
C LYS A 64 -16.38 6.96 -5.96
N PRO A 65 -16.38 7.07 -7.28
CA PRO A 65 -17.14 6.32 -8.29
C PRO A 65 -16.35 5.17 -8.95
N ILE A 66 -15.58 4.42 -8.19
CA ILE A 66 -14.79 3.32 -8.75
C ILE A 66 -15.69 2.31 -9.46
N THR A 67 -15.21 1.80 -10.60
CA THR A 67 -15.94 0.76 -11.34
C THR A 67 -15.57 -0.62 -10.78
N ASN A 68 -16.42 -1.61 -11.06
CA ASN A 68 -16.12 -2.99 -10.70
C ASN A 68 -14.81 -3.46 -11.32
N THR A 69 -14.59 -3.11 -12.57
CA THR A 69 -13.36 -3.50 -13.28
C THR A 69 -12.12 -2.89 -12.62
N ALA A 70 -12.18 -1.60 -12.33
CA ALA A 70 -11.04 -0.91 -11.71
C ALA A 70 -10.73 -1.49 -10.32
N LEU A 71 -11.76 -1.74 -9.53
CA LEU A 71 -11.56 -2.30 -8.18
C LEU A 71 -11.01 -3.73 -8.26
N THR A 72 -11.58 -4.55 -9.15
CA THR A 72 -11.11 -5.91 -9.33
C THR A 72 -9.64 -5.93 -9.73
N ASN A 73 -9.27 -5.10 -10.72
CA ASN A 73 -7.88 -5.06 -11.20
C ASN A 73 -6.93 -4.56 -10.12
N ALA A 74 -7.30 -3.52 -9.40
CA ALA A 74 -6.46 -2.99 -8.34
C ALA A 74 -6.24 -4.03 -7.23
N LEU A 75 -7.31 -4.71 -6.82
CA LEU A 75 -7.20 -5.75 -5.79
C LEU A 75 -6.31 -6.90 -6.25
N LYS A 76 -6.43 -7.32 -7.50
CA LYS A 76 -5.58 -8.38 -8.05
C LYS A 76 -4.11 -8.00 -8.03
N GLU A 77 -3.81 -6.75 -8.38
CA GLU A 77 -2.43 -6.27 -8.34
C GLU A 77 -1.90 -6.21 -6.92
N LEU A 78 -2.72 -5.74 -5.98
CA LEU A 78 -2.33 -5.69 -4.57
C LEU A 78 -2.12 -7.08 -3.99
N GLU A 79 -2.92 -8.07 -4.41
CA GLU A 79 -2.73 -9.46 -4.02
C GLU A 79 -1.43 -10.01 -4.60
N ALA A 80 -1.16 -9.72 -5.87
CA ALA A 80 0.06 -10.19 -6.54
C ALA A 80 1.31 -9.63 -5.85
N ASP A 81 1.24 -8.42 -5.34
CA ASP A 81 2.33 -7.80 -4.60
C ASP A 81 2.33 -8.19 -3.13
N GLU A 82 1.43 -9.06 -2.73
CA GLU A 82 1.32 -9.58 -1.37
C GLU A 82 1.05 -8.49 -0.32
N LEU A 83 0.41 -7.42 -0.72
CA LEU A 83 -0.01 -6.37 0.20
C LEU A 83 -1.39 -6.63 0.77
N VAL A 84 -2.22 -7.33 0.03
CA VAL A 84 -3.60 -7.66 0.38
C VAL A 84 -3.80 -9.15 0.20
N GLN A 85 -4.57 -9.75 1.08
CA GLN A 85 -4.98 -11.14 0.94
C GLN A 85 -6.49 -11.20 0.78
N ARG A 86 -6.93 -12.14 -0.04
CA ARG A 86 -8.34 -12.42 -0.30
C ARG A 86 -8.69 -13.74 0.36
N ILE A 87 -9.68 -13.70 1.23
CA ILE A 87 -10.12 -14.90 1.94
C ILE A 87 -11.55 -15.21 1.53
N GLN A 88 -11.75 -16.42 1.05
CA GLN A 88 -13.05 -16.90 0.65
C GLN A 88 -13.59 -17.87 1.68
N TYR A 89 -14.80 -17.63 2.12
CA TYR A 89 -15.48 -18.49 3.08
C TYR A 89 -16.54 -19.29 2.34
N ASN A 90 -16.53 -20.61 2.55
CA ASN A 90 -17.51 -21.48 1.92
C ASN A 90 -18.82 -21.44 2.68
N GLU A 91 -19.59 -20.42 2.39
CA GLU A 91 -20.90 -20.18 3.01
C GLU A 91 -21.95 -19.97 1.93
N MET A 92 -23.19 -19.95 2.33
CA MET A 92 -24.30 -19.62 1.45
C MET A 92 -25.03 -18.41 2.00
N PRO A 93 -24.94 -17.24 1.36
CA PRO A 93 -24.20 -16.97 0.14
C PRO A 93 -22.69 -16.92 0.36
N LEU A 94 -21.95 -17.06 -0.73
CA LEU A 94 -20.48 -17.01 -0.70
C LEU A 94 -20.00 -15.69 -0.11
N ARG A 95 -19.04 -15.77 0.78
CA ARG A 95 -18.44 -14.60 1.40
C ARG A 95 -16.95 -14.51 1.05
N VAL A 96 -16.54 -13.33 0.60
CA VAL A 96 -15.14 -13.03 0.30
C VAL A 96 -14.76 -11.76 1.05
N GLU A 97 -13.63 -11.80 1.71
CA GLU A 97 -13.12 -10.66 2.46
C GLU A 97 -11.69 -10.35 2.06
N TYR A 98 -11.36 -9.06 2.09
CA TYR A 98 -10.03 -8.56 1.80
C TYR A 98 -9.40 -8.00 3.06
N SER A 99 -8.15 -8.32 3.29
CA SER A 99 -7.40 -7.88 4.47
C SER A 99 -6.00 -7.50 4.07
N LEU A 100 -5.37 -6.66 4.89
CA LEU A 100 -3.95 -6.38 4.71
C LEU A 100 -3.14 -7.58 5.18
N THR A 101 -2.07 -7.86 4.45
CA THR A 101 -1.05 -8.79 4.93
C THR A 101 -0.16 -8.07 5.93
N GLU A 102 0.79 -8.78 6.54
CA GLU A 102 1.80 -8.12 7.38
C GLU A 102 2.58 -7.10 6.58
N LYS A 103 2.96 -7.47 5.36
CA LYS A 103 3.67 -6.58 4.44
C LYS A 103 2.85 -5.32 4.16
N GLY A 104 1.54 -5.49 3.95
CA GLY A 104 0.65 -4.35 3.72
C GLY A 104 0.53 -3.46 4.95
N ARG A 105 0.40 -4.05 6.14
CA ARG A 105 0.32 -3.28 7.38
C ARG A 105 1.60 -2.51 7.66
N ASP A 106 2.73 -3.03 7.24
CA ASP A 106 4.02 -2.35 7.43
C ASP A 106 4.14 -1.08 6.61
N LEU A 107 3.21 -0.82 5.71
CA LEU A 107 3.15 0.45 4.99
C LEU A 107 2.52 1.58 5.81
N LEU A 108 1.86 1.26 6.92
CA LEU A 108 1.20 2.29 7.73
C LEU A 108 2.16 3.40 8.17
N PRO A 109 3.35 3.09 8.69
CA PRO A 109 4.30 4.16 9.03
C PRO A 109 4.72 5.01 7.83
N VAL A 110 4.78 4.39 6.65
CA VAL A 110 5.11 5.11 5.41
C VAL A 110 4.00 6.10 5.09
N PHE A 111 2.75 5.66 5.15
CA PHE A 111 1.59 6.51 4.90
C PHE A 111 1.53 7.64 5.91
N TYR A 112 1.86 7.36 7.16
CA TYR A 112 1.89 8.38 8.18
C TYR A 112 2.90 9.47 7.83
N ALA A 113 4.10 9.09 7.44
CA ALA A 113 5.14 10.05 7.07
C ALA A 113 4.71 10.91 5.88
N ILE A 114 4.13 10.28 4.86
CA ILE A 114 3.64 11.00 3.68
C ILE A 114 2.53 11.97 4.09
N SER A 115 1.59 11.52 4.92
CA SER A 115 0.47 12.36 5.33
C SER A 115 0.94 13.57 6.15
N GLN A 116 1.96 13.38 6.98
CA GLN A 116 2.52 14.50 7.77
C GLN A 116 3.09 15.57 6.85
N TRP A 117 3.83 15.15 5.84
CA TRP A 117 4.35 16.09 4.85
C TRP A 117 3.22 16.81 4.12
N GLY A 118 2.21 16.04 3.70
CA GLY A 118 1.08 16.59 2.98
C GLY A 118 0.28 17.60 3.81
N MET A 119 0.02 17.25 5.07
CA MET A 119 -0.72 18.16 5.96
C MET A 119 0.01 19.47 6.20
N LYS A 120 1.34 19.44 6.13
CA LYS A 120 2.14 20.65 6.32
C LYS A 120 2.13 21.56 5.09
N TYR A 121 2.10 20.98 3.90
CA TYR A 121 2.33 21.75 2.68
C TYR A 121 1.17 21.82 1.70
N ILE A 122 0.20 20.93 1.83
CA ILE A 122 -0.96 20.89 0.92
C ILE A 122 -2.16 21.43 1.68
N PRO A 123 -2.79 22.52 1.17
CA PRO A 123 -3.95 23.13 1.82
C PRO A 123 -5.18 22.24 1.81
#